data_ba9cd3cd2be4e5f06adf84927cd9e0d9
#
_entry.id   ba9cd3cd2be4e5f06adf84927cd9e0d9
#
_cell.length_a   1.000
_cell.length_b   1.000
_cell.length_c   1.000
_cell.angle_alpha   90.00
_cell.angle_beta   90.00
_cell.angle_gamma   90.00
#
_symmetry.space_group_name_H-M   'P 1'
#
loop_
_entity.id
_entity.type
_entity.pdbx_description
1 polymer ?
#
loop_
_entity_poly.entity_id
_entity_poly.type
_entity_poly.pdbx_seq_one_letter_code
_entity_poly.pdbx_strand_id
1 'polypeptide(L)'
;SPPEYSKPASGQIGVKGEVNVLLTSSAEMRRLNLQYRKKNAPTDVLSFPAPESNGLAGDIAISLDIARRSSEERNETWEDEVRILILHGLLHLAGYDHEKDNGVMERKEQRLRTSLGLSSSLIARNQHFKPGKRMSKKPQRRQRPSPPKTKSKAGQL
;
A
#
# COMPACT_ATOMS: atom_id res chain seq x y z
N SER A 1 5.87 -22.60 -16.65
CA SER A 1 5.32 -21.44 -17.38
C SER A 1 4.64 -20.55 -16.38
N PRO A 2 4.95 -19.26 -16.34
CA PRO A 2 4.15 -18.33 -15.57
C PRO A 2 2.71 -18.35 -16.12
N PRO A 3 1.69 -18.29 -15.27
CA PRO A 3 0.30 -18.32 -15.73
C PRO A 3 0.03 -17.19 -16.71
N GLU A 4 -0.65 -17.49 -17.79
CA GLU A 4 -0.97 -16.60 -18.94
C GLU A 4 -1.81 -15.35 -18.60
N TYR A 5 -1.92 -15.01 -17.33
CA TYR A 5 -2.81 -13.94 -16.87
C TYR A 5 -2.31 -12.51 -17.15
N SER A 6 -1.07 -12.35 -17.59
CA SER A 6 -0.49 -11.01 -17.82
C SER A 6 -0.70 -10.46 -19.23
N LYS A 7 -1.01 -11.30 -20.23
CA LYS A 7 -1.10 -10.87 -21.62
C LYS A 7 -2.33 -10.02 -21.99
N PRO A 8 -3.58 -10.35 -21.59
CA PRO A 8 -4.71 -9.52 -21.99
C PRO A 8 -4.78 -8.17 -21.28
N ALA A 9 -4.31 -8.09 -20.03
CA ALA A 9 -4.35 -6.84 -19.28
C ALA A 9 -3.30 -5.82 -19.75
N SER A 10 -2.10 -6.26 -20.12
CA SER A 10 -1.04 -5.37 -20.58
C SER A 10 -1.39 -4.67 -21.89
N GLY A 11 -2.06 -5.36 -22.84
CA GLY A 11 -2.52 -4.77 -24.09
C GLY A 11 -3.60 -3.70 -23.89
N GLN A 12 -4.53 -3.90 -22.97
CA GLN A 12 -5.59 -2.94 -22.65
C GLN A 12 -5.07 -1.72 -21.88
N ILE A 13 -3.98 -1.86 -21.16
CA ILE A 13 -3.36 -0.78 -20.36
C ILE A 13 -2.41 0.05 -21.23
N GLY A 14 -1.93 -0.47 -22.35
CA GLY A 14 -0.97 0.20 -23.22
C GLY A 14 0.49 0.00 -22.81
N VAL A 15 0.78 -1.03 -22.04
CA VAL A 15 2.16 -1.44 -21.74
C VAL A 15 2.73 -2.20 -22.93
N LYS A 16 3.85 -1.72 -23.45
CA LYS A 16 4.58 -2.37 -24.55
C LYS A 16 5.77 -3.11 -24.03
N GLY A 17 5.86 -4.41 -24.33
CA GLY A 17 6.98 -5.24 -23.93
C GLY A 17 6.65 -6.17 -22.77
N GLU A 18 7.68 -6.88 -22.31
CA GLU A 18 7.57 -7.83 -21.21
C GLU A 18 7.59 -7.13 -19.85
N VAL A 19 6.86 -7.70 -18.91
CA VAL A 19 6.86 -7.28 -17.51
C VAL A 19 7.26 -8.46 -16.65
N ASN A 20 8.28 -8.28 -15.82
CA ASN A 20 8.67 -9.23 -14.81
C ASN A 20 7.94 -8.93 -13.49
N VAL A 21 7.41 -9.96 -12.86
CA VAL A 21 6.76 -9.85 -11.55
C VAL A 21 7.56 -10.65 -10.54
N LEU A 22 8.04 -9.97 -9.50
CA LEU A 22 8.74 -10.57 -8.38
C LEU A 22 7.81 -10.60 -7.16
N LEU A 23 7.51 -11.81 -6.66
CA LEU A 23 6.87 -11.98 -5.37
C LEU A 23 7.95 -12.15 -4.30
N THR A 24 7.95 -11.28 -3.31
CA THR A 24 9.00 -11.26 -2.30
C THR A 24 8.43 -10.93 -0.91
N SER A 25 9.29 -10.70 0.06
CA SER A 25 8.93 -10.38 1.44
C SER A 25 8.76 -8.88 1.68
N SER A 26 8.06 -8.51 2.74
CA SER A 26 7.97 -7.11 3.17
C SER A 26 9.32 -6.52 3.56
N ALA A 27 10.23 -7.33 4.11
CA ALA A 27 11.60 -6.90 4.43
C ALA A 27 12.38 -6.54 3.16
N GLU A 28 12.29 -7.33 2.10
CA GLU A 28 12.92 -7.05 0.82
C GLU A 28 12.27 -5.83 0.13
N MET A 29 10.96 -5.69 0.21
CA MET A 29 10.25 -4.52 -0.30
C MET A 29 10.67 -3.23 0.41
N ARG A 30 10.91 -3.29 1.71
CA ARG A 30 11.47 -2.17 2.47
C ARG A 30 12.86 -1.79 1.98
N ARG A 31 13.73 -2.78 1.73
CA ARG A 31 15.05 -2.57 1.16
C ARG A 31 14.99 -1.89 -0.21
N LEU A 32 14.14 -2.39 -1.11
CA LEU A 32 13.93 -1.81 -2.44
C LEU A 32 13.36 -0.40 -2.37
N ASN A 33 12.39 -0.17 -1.49
CA ASN A 33 11.78 1.14 -1.29
C ASN A 33 12.79 2.18 -0.78
N LEU A 34 13.65 1.78 0.14
CA LEU A 34 14.74 2.62 0.63
C LEU A 34 15.75 2.95 -0.47
N GLN A 35 16.17 1.94 -1.23
CA GLN A 35 17.18 2.08 -2.28
C GLN A 35 16.71 2.97 -3.44
N TYR A 36 15.48 2.77 -3.91
CA TYR A 36 14.98 3.41 -5.14
C TYR A 36 14.08 4.62 -4.89
N ARG A 37 13.41 4.70 -3.76
CA ARG A 37 12.47 5.79 -3.43
C ARG A 37 12.86 6.59 -2.19
N LYS A 38 13.95 6.24 -1.53
CA LYS A 38 14.44 6.85 -0.29
C LYS A 38 13.44 6.78 0.87
N LYS A 39 12.57 5.78 0.85
CA LYS A 39 11.56 5.54 1.89
C LYS A 39 11.92 4.27 2.69
N ASN A 40 12.25 4.42 3.95
CA ASN A 40 12.55 3.31 4.85
C ASN A 40 11.26 2.74 5.46
N ALA A 41 10.41 2.18 4.61
CA ALA A 41 9.15 1.57 5.01
C ALA A 41 8.79 0.42 4.08
N PRO A 42 8.14 -0.64 4.57
CA PRO A 42 7.58 -1.67 3.71
C PRO A 42 6.46 -1.08 2.85
N THR A 43 6.25 -1.66 1.69
CA THR A 43 5.15 -1.34 0.78
C THR A 43 4.65 -2.61 0.12
N ASP A 44 3.44 -2.60 -0.38
CA ASP A 44 2.80 -3.75 -1.02
C ASP A 44 3.28 -3.97 -2.45
N VAL A 45 3.50 -2.93 -3.22
CA VAL A 45 3.90 -2.99 -4.64
C VAL A 45 4.85 -1.86 -5.01
N LEU A 46 5.83 -2.18 -5.83
CA LEU A 46 6.74 -1.22 -6.48
C LEU A 46 6.83 -1.53 -7.97
N SER A 47 6.82 -0.49 -8.79
CA SER A 47 7.00 -0.60 -10.24
C SER A 47 8.28 0.11 -10.67
N PHE A 48 9.07 -0.56 -11.50
CA PHE A 48 10.33 -0.06 -12.02
C PHE A 48 10.29 -0.06 -13.54
N PRO A 49 10.03 1.10 -14.19
CA PRO A 49 10.08 1.20 -15.64
C PRO A 49 11.47 0.81 -16.17
N ALA A 50 11.51 0.04 -17.23
CA ALA A 50 12.76 -0.26 -17.94
C ALA A 50 13.04 0.82 -18.99
N PRO A 51 14.34 1.06 -19.32
CA PRO A 51 14.69 1.84 -20.49
C PRO A 51 14.10 1.21 -21.75
N GLU A 52 13.68 1.99 -22.73
CA GLU A 52 12.98 1.56 -23.95
C GLU A 52 13.83 0.70 -24.91
N SER A 53 14.86 0.04 -24.43
CA SER A 53 15.70 -0.86 -25.20
C SER A 53 15.44 -2.30 -24.79
N ASN A 54 15.26 -3.24 -25.71
CA ASN A 54 15.18 -4.70 -25.49
C ASN A 54 13.80 -5.33 -25.23
N GLY A 55 12.69 -4.65 -25.49
CA GLY A 55 11.36 -5.22 -25.37
C GLY A 55 10.90 -5.49 -23.93
N LEU A 56 11.60 -4.97 -22.92
CA LEU A 56 11.20 -5.02 -21.51
C LEU A 56 10.48 -3.73 -21.14
N ALA A 57 9.26 -3.84 -20.64
CA ALA A 57 8.50 -2.69 -20.14
C ALA A 57 8.90 -2.28 -18.72
N GLY A 58 9.25 -3.24 -17.89
CA GLY A 58 9.69 -3.01 -16.53
C GLY A 58 9.50 -4.19 -15.60
N ASP A 59 9.74 -3.94 -14.33
CA ASP A 59 9.59 -4.90 -13.25
C ASP A 59 8.56 -4.43 -12.24
N ILE A 60 7.80 -5.38 -11.69
CA ILE A 60 6.88 -5.15 -10.58
C ILE A 60 7.30 -6.05 -9.44
N ALA A 61 7.57 -5.49 -8.27
CA ALA A 61 7.84 -6.22 -7.06
C ALA A 61 6.64 -6.14 -6.11
N ILE A 62 6.25 -7.25 -5.53
CA ILE A 62 5.08 -7.38 -4.67
C ILE A 62 5.47 -8.07 -3.37
N SER A 63 5.04 -7.51 -2.24
CA SER A 63 5.13 -8.16 -0.95
C SER A 63 4.02 -9.19 -0.79
N LEU A 64 4.38 -10.48 -0.80
CA LEU A 64 3.42 -11.56 -0.63
C LEU A 64 2.83 -11.59 0.79
N ASP A 65 3.62 -11.32 1.81
CA ASP A 65 3.14 -11.27 3.19
C ASP A 65 2.15 -10.11 3.43
N ILE A 66 2.38 -8.94 2.86
CA ILE A 66 1.41 -7.83 2.91
C ILE A 66 0.15 -8.17 2.10
N ALA A 67 0.29 -8.74 0.91
CA ALA A 67 -0.84 -9.15 0.08
C ALA A 67 -1.74 -10.18 0.79
N ARG A 68 -1.15 -11.18 1.44
CA ARG A 68 -1.88 -12.18 2.24
C ARG A 68 -2.64 -11.55 3.40
N ARG A 69 -2.00 -10.67 4.15
CA ARG A 69 -2.63 -9.97 5.27
C ARG A 69 -3.80 -9.11 4.80
N SER A 70 -3.62 -8.34 3.74
CA SER A 70 -4.69 -7.50 3.17
C SER A 70 -5.87 -8.32 2.67
N SER A 71 -5.62 -9.47 2.05
CA SER A 71 -6.67 -10.37 1.57
C SER A 71 -7.48 -10.97 2.74
N GLU A 72 -6.81 -11.39 3.80
CA GLU A 72 -7.47 -11.92 5.02
C GLU A 72 -8.37 -10.87 5.67
N GLU A 73 -7.92 -9.63 5.78
CA GLU A 73 -8.70 -8.52 6.34
C GLU A 73 -9.98 -8.21 5.55
N ARG A 74 -10.03 -8.60 4.28
CA ARG A 74 -11.15 -8.36 3.36
C ARG A 74 -11.97 -9.59 3.02
N ASN A 75 -11.63 -10.75 3.58
CA ASN A 75 -12.21 -12.04 3.20
C ASN A 75 -12.09 -12.32 1.70
N GLU A 76 -10.96 -11.99 1.11
CA GLU A 76 -10.63 -12.22 -0.29
C GLU A 76 -9.47 -13.22 -0.39
N THR A 77 -9.24 -13.75 -1.59
CA THR A 77 -8.09 -14.63 -1.83
C THR A 77 -6.81 -13.80 -2.01
N TRP A 78 -5.67 -14.34 -1.57
CA TRP A 78 -4.37 -13.68 -1.77
C TRP A 78 -4.01 -13.59 -3.27
N GLU A 79 -4.48 -14.56 -4.08
CA GLU A 79 -4.28 -14.56 -5.53
C GLU A 79 -4.98 -13.36 -6.19
N ASP A 80 -6.19 -13.04 -5.79
CA ASP A 80 -6.92 -11.88 -6.28
C ASP A 80 -6.26 -10.58 -5.84
N GLU A 81 -5.75 -10.52 -4.61
CA GLU A 81 -4.98 -9.38 -4.13
C GLU A 81 -3.71 -9.17 -4.95
N VAL A 82 -2.96 -10.22 -5.26
CA VAL A 82 -1.78 -10.14 -6.12
C VAL A 82 -2.15 -9.65 -7.52
N ARG A 83 -3.25 -10.11 -8.10
CA ARG A 83 -3.75 -9.63 -9.41
C ARG A 83 -4.06 -8.14 -9.38
N ILE A 84 -4.68 -7.65 -8.32
CA ILE A 84 -4.97 -6.22 -8.13
C ILE A 84 -3.67 -5.41 -8.03
N LEU A 85 -2.68 -5.90 -7.31
CA LEU A 85 -1.37 -5.25 -7.19
C LEU A 85 -0.61 -5.25 -8.52
N ILE A 86 -0.69 -6.32 -9.29
CA ILE A 86 -0.12 -6.37 -10.64
C ILE A 86 -0.80 -5.36 -11.56
N LEU A 87 -2.12 -5.30 -11.55
CA LEU A 87 -2.89 -4.33 -12.34
C LEU A 87 -2.47 -2.89 -12.02
N HIS A 88 -2.38 -2.56 -10.75
CA HIS A 88 -1.93 -1.25 -10.28
C HIS A 88 -0.50 -0.93 -10.73
N GLY A 89 0.41 -1.89 -10.61
CA GLY A 89 1.80 -1.76 -11.07
C GLY A 89 1.91 -1.58 -12.59
N LEU A 90 1.10 -2.29 -13.37
CA LEU A 90 1.04 -2.14 -14.83
C LEU A 90 0.57 -0.75 -15.24
N LEU A 91 -0.40 -0.17 -14.55
CA LEU A 91 -0.85 1.20 -14.81
C LEU A 91 0.27 2.21 -14.57
N HIS A 92 1.05 2.04 -13.50
CA HIS A 92 2.24 2.88 -13.27
C HIS A 92 3.29 2.71 -14.37
N LEU A 93 3.55 1.49 -14.84
CA LEU A 93 4.46 1.24 -15.97
C LEU A 93 3.97 1.87 -17.27
N ALA A 94 2.65 2.01 -17.45
CA ALA A 94 2.04 2.71 -18.59
C ALA A 94 2.09 4.24 -18.47
N GLY A 95 2.62 4.77 -17.37
CA GLY A 95 2.79 6.21 -17.15
C GLY A 95 1.67 6.89 -16.38
N TYR A 96 0.69 6.15 -15.87
CA TYR A 96 -0.35 6.73 -15.01
C TYR A 96 0.20 7.06 -13.63
N ASP A 97 -0.18 8.21 -13.10
CA ASP A 97 0.18 8.64 -11.75
C ASP A 97 -1.06 9.20 -11.05
N HIS A 98 -1.66 8.41 -10.17
CA HIS A 98 -2.90 8.76 -9.47
C HIS A 98 -2.79 9.97 -8.54
N GLU A 99 -1.57 10.37 -8.15
CA GLU A 99 -1.34 11.56 -7.33
C GLU A 99 -1.48 12.87 -8.13
N LYS A 100 -1.36 12.80 -9.46
CA LYS A 100 -1.28 13.99 -10.35
C LYS A 100 -2.35 14.06 -11.42
N ASP A 101 -3.17 13.03 -11.61
CA ASP A 101 -3.98 12.86 -12.82
C ASP A 101 -5.50 13.13 -12.64
N ASN A 102 -5.92 13.69 -11.52
CA ASN A 102 -7.33 13.97 -11.22
C ASN A 102 -8.27 12.76 -11.34
N GLY A 103 -7.81 11.57 -10.97
CA GLY A 103 -8.60 10.35 -10.94
C GLY A 103 -8.66 9.57 -12.24
N VAL A 104 -7.85 9.90 -13.25
CA VAL A 104 -7.80 9.16 -14.53
C VAL A 104 -7.36 7.72 -14.30
N MET A 105 -6.28 7.49 -13.56
CA MET A 105 -5.79 6.17 -13.23
C MET A 105 -6.81 5.36 -12.43
N GLU A 106 -7.46 5.97 -11.45
CA GLU A 106 -8.48 5.32 -10.63
C GLU A 106 -9.66 4.81 -11.48
N ARG A 107 -10.17 5.64 -12.36
CA ARG A 107 -11.27 5.25 -13.27
C ARG A 107 -10.87 4.11 -14.20
N LYS A 108 -9.65 4.14 -14.73
CA LYS A 108 -9.15 3.07 -15.59
C LYS A 108 -8.92 1.78 -14.82
N GLU A 109 -8.34 1.85 -13.64
CA GLU A 109 -8.16 0.70 -12.75
C GLU A 109 -9.51 0.07 -12.39
N GLN A 110 -10.49 0.88 -12.05
CA GLN A 110 -11.83 0.39 -11.70
C GLN A 110 -12.53 -0.32 -12.87
N ARG A 111 -12.43 0.20 -14.09
CA ARG A 111 -12.97 -0.44 -15.27
C ARG A 111 -12.32 -1.78 -15.56
N LEU A 112 -10.99 -1.83 -15.49
CA LEU A 112 -10.24 -3.06 -15.74
C LEU A 112 -10.50 -4.09 -14.64
N ARG A 113 -10.55 -3.69 -13.41
CA ARG A 113 -10.91 -4.52 -12.27
C ARG A 113 -12.29 -5.16 -12.46
N THR A 114 -13.27 -4.38 -12.85
CA THR A 114 -14.64 -4.87 -13.11
C THR A 114 -14.65 -5.89 -14.25
N SER A 115 -13.95 -5.63 -15.34
CA SER A 115 -13.88 -6.56 -16.47
C SER A 115 -13.15 -7.86 -16.15
N LEU A 116 -12.24 -7.84 -15.17
CA LEU A 116 -11.48 -9.00 -14.69
C LEU A 116 -12.16 -9.73 -13.51
N GLY A 117 -13.30 -9.24 -13.04
CA GLY A 117 -14.00 -9.83 -11.89
C GLY A 117 -13.29 -9.63 -10.56
N LEU A 118 -12.46 -8.63 -10.44
CA LEU A 118 -11.75 -8.30 -9.21
C LEU A 118 -12.55 -7.34 -8.33
N SER A 119 -12.31 -7.37 -7.03
CA SER A 119 -12.97 -6.52 -6.02
C SER A 119 -12.59 -5.03 -6.15
N SER A 120 -12.76 -4.22 -5.11
CA SER A 120 -12.52 -2.78 -5.14
C SER A 120 -11.10 -2.40 -5.58
N SER A 121 -10.95 -1.30 -6.31
CA SER A 121 -9.65 -0.82 -6.78
C SER A 121 -8.72 -0.45 -5.62
N LEU A 122 -7.41 -0.61 -5.82
CA LEU A 122 -6.41 -0.27 -4.81
C LEU A 122 -6.41 1.24 -4.49
N ILE A 123 -6.61 2.08 -5.49
CA ILE A 123 -6.70 3.54 -5.32
C ILE A 123 -7.93 3.91 -4.50
N ALA A 124 -9.10 3.35 -4.81
CA ALA A 124 -10.33 3.59 -4.06
C ALA A 124 -10.21 3.14 -2.60
N ARG A 125 -9.54 2.03 -2.33
CA ARG A 125 -9.25 1.55 -0.97
C ARG A 125 -8.45 2.56 -0.16
N ASN A 126 -7.42 3.14 -0.76
CA ASN A 126 -6.56 4.13 -0.12
C ASN A 126 -7.27 5.45 0.18
N GLN A 127 -8.27 5.82 -0.63
CA GLN A 127 -9.09 7.02 -0.39
C GLN A 127 -10.05 6.85 0.80
N HIS A 128 -10.51 5.64 1.07
CA HIS A 128 -11.33 5.33 2.24
C HIS A 128 -10.53 5.24 3.53
N PHE A 129 -9.24 5.08 3.44
CA PHE A 129 -8.33 5.22 4.57
C PHE A 129 -8.00 6.70 4.80
N LYS A 130 -8.99 7.50 5.18
CA LYS A 130 -8.68 8.71 5.93
C LYS A 130 -8.14 8.25 7.27
N PRO A 131 -6.89 8.56 7.64
CA PRO A 131 -6.47 8.34 9.02
C PRO A 131 -7.47 9.09 9.86
N GLY A 132 -8.27 8.36 10.62
CA GLY A 132 -9.24 8.94 11.53
C GLY A 132 -8.49 10.02 12.31
N LYS A 133 -9.08 11.22 12.42
CA LYS A 133 -8.58 12.22 13.36
C LYS A 133 -8.24 11.44 14.61
N ARG A 134 -6.96 11.31 14.94
CA ARG A 134 -6.57 10.89 16.27
C ARG A 134 -7.33 11.83 17.18
N MET A 135 -8.41 11.36 17.78
CA MET A 135 -8.91 12.01 18.96
C MET A 135 -7.71 12.04 19.92
N SER A 136 -7.08 13.17 20.02
CA SER A 136 -6.13 13.43 21.06
C SER A 136 -6.94 13.32 22.35
N LYS A 137 -6.99 12.12 22.92
CA LYS A 137 -7.30 11.99 24.32
C LYS A 137 -6.21 12.80 25.00
N LYS A 138 -6.54 14.03 25.38
CA LYS A 138 -5.74 14.75 26.34
C LYS A 138 -5.43 13.77 27.46
N PRO A 139 -4.17 13.55 27.83
CA PRO A 139 -3.89 12.74 28.99
C PRO A 139 -4.63 13.40 30.14
N GLN A 140 -5.58 12.67 30.72
CA GLN A 140 -6.18 13.10 31.98
C GLN A 140 -5.03 13.25 32.95
N ARG A 141 -4.77 14.51 33.32
CA ARG A 141 -3.84 14.86 34.33
C ARG A 141 -4.29 14.12 35.59
N ARG A 142 -3.63 13.01 35.90
CA ARG A 142 -3.83 12.34 37.20
C ARG A 142 -3.55 13.41 38.25
N GLN A 143 -4.61 13.83 38.93
CA GLN A 143 -4.47 14.65 40.12
C GLN A 143 -3.62 13.86 41.11
N ARG A 144 -2.45 14.38 41.42
CA ARG A 144 -1.67 13.85 42.50
C ARG A 144 -2.52 14.00 43.78
N PRO A 145 -2.66 12.95 44.58
CA PRO A 145 -3.28 13.11 45.88
C PRO A 145 -2.49 14.15 46.70
N SER A 146 -3.21 15.08 47.26
CA SER A 146 -2.62 16.10 48.14
C SER A 146 -1.90 15.42 49.30
N PRO A 147 -0.70 15.91 49.71
CA PRO A 147 -0.03 15.34 50.85
C PRO A 147 -0.87 15.55 52.12
N PRO A 148 -0.86 14.60 53.07
CA PRO A 148 -1.62 14.74 54.31
C PRO A 148 -1.12 15.96 55.05
N LYS A 149 -2.04 16.78 55.54
CA LYS A 149 -1.74 17.90 56.42
C LYS A 149 -1.17 17.34 57.72
N THR A 150 0.10 17.52 57.94
CA THR A 150 0.72 17.29 59.23
C THR A 150 0.17 18.32 60.22
N LYS A 151 -0.58 17.84 61.19
CA LYS A 151 -0.95 18.65 62.35
C LYS A 151 0.32 18.88 63.16
N SER A 152 0.83 20.07 63.11
CA SER A 152 1.83 20.55 64.03
C SER A 152 1.18 20.59 65.42
N LYS A 153 1.58 19.67 66.31
CA LYS A 153 1.37 19.86 67.74
C LYS A 153 2.46 20.81 68.20
N ALA A 154 2.05 22.04 68.46
CA ALA A 154 2.87 22.92 69.29
C ALA A 154 2.93 22.31 70.69
N GLY A 155 4.06 21.73 71.04
CA GLY A 155 4.35 21.35 72.39
C GLY A 155 4.71 22.60 73.19
N GLN A 156 3.83 22.97 74.10
CA GLN A 156 4.24 23.83 75.21
C GLN A 156 5.08 23.01 76.15
N LEU A 157 6.28 23.57 76.46
CA LEU A 157 7.06 23.43 77.64
C LEU A 157 7.55 22.11 78.02
#